data_f958a263e806297db7ac0b477723b35b
#
_entry.id   f958a263e806297db7ac0b477723b35b
#
_cell.length_a   1.000
_cell.length_b   1.000
_cell.length_c   1.000
_cell.angle_alpha   90.00
_cell.angle_beta   90.00
_cell.angle_gamma   90.00
#
_symmetry.space_group_name_H-M   'P 1'
#
loop_
_entity.id
_entity.type
_entity.pdbx_description
1 polymer ?
#
loop_
_entity_poly.entity_id
_entity_poly.type
_entity_poly.pdbx_seq_one_letter_code
_entity_poly.pdbx_strand_id
1 'polypeptide(L)'
;MGKYNAKKAKRGNLTFDSQAEARRYDELVLLLRAGQIRNLQLQKTYCLQEPFTGLDGKRVLGVDYKADFDYERKTAPDRYGNVYWLHVTEDVKGVRTESYSIKARMFHARYGYAITEILARKCR
;
A
#
# COMPACT_ATOMS: atom_id res chain seq x y z
N MET A 1 -4.34 16.70 17.63
CA MET A 1 -4.39 15.27 17.72
C MET A 1 -5.67 14.72 17.14
N GLY A 2 -5.58 13.85 16.20
CA GLY A 2 -6.75 13.33 15.57
C GLY A 2 -7.42 12.21 16.34
N LYS A 3 -8.63 11.91 15.95
CA LYS A 3 -9.36 10.75 16.45
C LYS A 3 -8.68 9.43 16.08
N TYR A 4 -7.64 9.50 15.29
CA TYR A 4 -6.89 8.34 14.84
C TYR A 4 -5.61 8.16 15.64
N ASN A 5 -5.69 8.32 16.94
CA ASN A 5 -4.56 8.31 17.86
C ASN A 5 -3.83 6.96 17.87
N ALA A 6 -3.44 6.49 16.71
CA ALA A 6 -2.68 5.26 16.61
C ALA A 6 -1.30 5.50 17.20
N LYS A 7 -0.89 4.62 18.11
CA LYS A 7 0.45 4.69 18.66
C LYS A 7 1.44 4.26 17.59
N LYS A 8 2.50 5.04 17.45
CA LYS A 8 3.59 4.68 16.57
C LYS A 8 4.30 3.44 17.11
N ALA A 9 4.79 2.63 16.21
CA ALA A 9 5.53 1.42 16.55
C ALA A 9 6.85 1.40 15.80
N LYS A 10 7.86 0.80 16.42
CA LYS A 10 9.19 0.72 15.84
C LYS A 10 9.58 -0.73 15.54
N ARG A 11 10.32 -0.91 14.45
CA ARG A 11 11.01 -2.15 14.11
C ARG A 11 12.43 -1.78 13.67
N GLY A 12 13.39 -1.94 14.56
CA GLY A 12 14.76 -1.47 14.31
C GLY A 12 14.76 0.04 14.09
N ASN A 13 15.27 0.48 12.94
CA ASN A 13 15.31 1.90 12.57
C ASN A 13 14.02 2.38 11.88
N LEU A 14 13.06 1.49 11.65
CA LEU A 14 11.81 1.82 10.98
C LEU A 14 10.77 2.24 12.00
N THR A 15 10.03 3.30 11.69
CA THR A 15 8.92 3.77 12.51
C THR A 15 7.64 3.71 11.68
N PHE A 16 6.62 3.06 12.24
CA PHE A 16 5.31 2.92 11.58
C PHE A 16 4.29 3.80 12.29
N ASP A 17 3.33 4.30 11.53
CA ASP A 17 2.30 5.20 12.07
C ASP A 17 1.32 4.47 12.98
N SER A 18 1.25 3.14 12.91
CA SER A 18 0.39 2.37 13.77
C SER A 18 1.01 1.02 14.09
N GLN A 19 0.51 0.40 15.16
CA GLN A 19 0.92 -0.96 15.50
C GLN A 19 0.41 -1.98 14.48
N ALA A 20 -0.75 -1.71 13.87
CA ALA A 20 -1.27 -2.58 12.82
C ALA A 20 -0.33 -2.64 11.62
N GLU A 21 0.22 -1.49 11.20
CA GLU A 21 1.21 -1.46 10.13
C GLU A 21 2.47 -2.23 10.52
N ALA A 22 2.95 -2.04 11.73
CA ALA A 22 4.16 -2.74 12.20
C ALA A 22 3.94 -4.25 12.24
N ARG A 23 2.77 -4.70 12.68
CA ARG A 23 2.43 -6.13 12.67
C ARG A 23 2.38 -6.69 11.25
N ARG A 24 1.79 -5.92 10.33
CA ARG A 24 1.75 -6.35 8.93
C ARG A 24 3.17 -6.43 8.35
N TYR A 25 4.03 -5.47 8.68
CA TYR A 25 5.43 -5.54 8.28
C TYR A 25 6.10 -6.82 8.78
N ASP A 26 5.87 -7.20 10.05
CA ASP A 26 6.44 -8.43 10.59
C ASP A 26 6.01 -9.64 9.78
N GLU A 27 4.74 -9.72 9.39
CA GLU A 27 4.22 -10.80 8.56
C GLU A 27 4.90 -10.83 7.18
N LEU A 28 5.04 -9.64 6.57
CA LEU A 28 5.66 -9.54 5.25
C LEU A 28 7.14 -9.93 5.28
N VAL A 29 7.85 -9.60 6.35
CA VAL A 29 9.25 -10.00 6.50
C VAL A 29 9.37 -11.53 6.56
N LEU A 30 8.45 -12.20 7.25
CA LEU A 30 8.45 -13.66 7.29
C LEU A 30 8.19 -14.25 5.90
N LEU A 31 7.27 -13.68 5.15
CA LEU A 31 6.99 -14.12 3.78
C LEU A 31 8.19 -13.87 2.85
N LEU A 32 8.87 -12.74 3.05
CA LEU A 32 10.06 -12.39 2.28
C LEU A 32 11.18 -13.43 2.53
N ARG A 33 11.42 -13.76 3.79
CA ARG A 33 12.44 -14.75 4.17
C ARG A 33 12.10 -16.14 3.65
N ALA A 34 10.81 -16.46 3.55
CA ALA A 34 10.34 -17.74 3.02
C ALA A 34 10.35 -17.78 1.48
N GLY A 35 10.70 -16.68 0.82
CA GLY A 35 10.71 -16.61 -0.64
C GLY A 35 9.33 -16.52 -1.27
N GLN A 36 8.28 -16.25 -0.49
CA GLN A 36 6.92 -16.13 -0.99
C GLN A 36 6.61 -14.77 -1.60
N ILE A 37 7.35 -13.74 -1.18
CA ILE A 37 7.28 -12.41 -1.78
C ILE A 37 8.70 -11.92 -2.07
N ARG A 38 8.78 -10.89 -2.93
CA ARG A 38 10.05 -10.23 -3.27
C ARG A 38 9.82 -8.75 -3.53
N ASN A 39 10.91 -7.97 -3.58
CA ASN A 39 10.88 -6.55 -3.90
C ASN A 39 9.97 -5.76 -2.94
N LEU A 40 10.05 -6.06 -1.65
CA LEU A 40 9.27 -5.37 -0.64
C LEU A 40 9.74 -3.92 -0.51
N GLN A 41 8.82 -3.00 -0.73
CA GLN A 41 9.04 -1.56 -0.57
C GLN A 41 8.01 -1.00 0.38
N LEU A 42 8.46 -0.02 1.19
CA LEU A 42 7.59 0.66 2.14
C LEU A 42 7.33 2.07 1.63
N GLN A 43 6.12 2.57 1.86
CA GLN A 43 5.74 3.96 1.58
C GLN A 43 6.00 4.36 0.13
N LYS A 44 5.67 3.46 -0.81
CA LYS A 44 5.84 3.75 -2.23
C LYS A 44 4.79 4.73 -2.70
N THR A 45 5.23 5.77 -3.40
CA THR A 45 4.35 6.79 -3.94
C THR A 45 3.97 6.47 -5.38
N TYR A 46 2.68 6.54 -5.65
CA TYR A 46 2.13 6.37 -6.99
C TYR A 46 1.49 7.66 -7.46
N CYS A 47 1.82 8.08 -8.68
CA CYS A 47 1.16 9.23 -9.30
C CYS A 47 -0.21 8.80 -9.82
N LEU A 48 -1.26 9.48 -9.35
CA LEU A 48 -2.62 9.24 -9.81
C LEU A 48 -3.03 10.23 -10.89
N GLN A 49 -2.56 11.46 -10.79
CA GLN A 49 -2.76 12.51 -11.76
C GLN A 49 -1.51 13.37 -11.83
N GLU A 50 -0.98 13.52 -13.03
CA GLU A 50 0.18 14.39 -13.25
C GLU A 50 -0.21 15.85 -13.02
N PRO A 51 0.69 16.68 -12.48
CA PRO A 51 0.44 18.12 -12.44
C PRO A 51 0.44 18.68 -13.87
N PHE A 52 -0.32 19.75 -14.07
CA PHE A 52 -0.41 20.37 -15.40
C PHE A 52 -0.70 21.86 -15.27
N THR A 53 -0.60 22.56 -16.39
CA THR A 53 -0.95 23.99 -16.47
C THR A 53 -2.28 24.11 -17.18
N GLY A 54 -3.25 24.76 -16.52
CA GLY A 54 -4.58 24.96 -17.07
C GLY A 54 -4.59 25.96 -18.21
N LEU A 55 -5.73 26.05 -18.89
CA LEU A 55 -5.88 27.01 -19.99
C LEU A 55 -5.75 28.45 -19.53
N ASP A 56 -6.04 28.73 -18.26
CA ASP A 56 -5.89 30.06 -17.65
C ASP A 56 -4.45 30.37 -17.24
N GLY A 57 -3.51 29.49 -17.56
CA GLY A 57 -2.08 29.65 -17.22
C GLY A 57 -1.74 29.28 -15.79
N LYS A 58 -2.69 28.83 -14.99
CA LYS A 58 -2.44 28.45 -13.60
C LYS A 58 -1.98 27.00 -13.50
N ARG A 59 -1.05 26.77 -12.57
CA ARG A 59 -0.54 25.43 -12.31
C ARG A 59 -1.55 24.62 -11.49
N VAL A 60 -1.86 23.42 -11.95
CA VAL A 60 -2.72 22.48 -11.23
C VAL A 60 -1.84 21.37 -10.68
N LEU A 61 -1.93 21.15 -9.37
CA LEU A 61 -1.12 20.14 -8.68
C LEU A 61 -1.55 18.74 -9.06
N GLY A 62 -0.59 17.84 -9.03
CA GLY A 62 -0.88 16.42 -9.21
C GLY A 62 -1.56 15.82 -7.99
N VAL A 63 -1.97 14.57 -8.13
CA VAL A 63 -2.54 13.78 -7.04
C VAL A 63 -1.72 12.51 -6.91
N ASP A 64 -1.19 12.28 -5.71
CA ASP A 64 -0.39 11.10 -5.42
C ASP A 64 -1.11 10.23 -4.40
N TYR A 65 -0.76 8.94 -4.42
CA TYR A 65 -1.16 7.99 -3.41
C TYR A 65 0.10 7.33 -2.85
N LYS A 66 0.22 7.27 -1.53
CA LYS A 66 1.35 6.61 -0.88
C LYS A 66 0.86 5.32 -0.25
N ALA A 67 1.34 4.20 -0.78
CA ALA A 67 1.01 2.87 -0.27
C ALA A 67 1.83 2.54 0.96
N ASP A 68 1.27 1.77 1.88
CA ASP A 68 2.02 1.32 3.05
C ASP A 68 3.06 0.28 2.65
N PHE A 69 2.67 -0.69 1.83
CA PHE A 69 3.56 -1.76 1.37
C PHE A 69 3.34 -2.04 -0.10
N ASP A 70 4.40 -2.45 -0.77
CA ASP A 70 4.37 -2.79 -2.18
C ASP A 70 5.35 -3.94 -2.41
N TYR A 71 4.93 -4.97 -3.12
CA TYR A 71 5.78 -6.14 -3.35
C TYR A 71 5.21 -7.00 -4.46
N GLU A 72 5.95 -8.04 -4.80
CA GLU A 72 5.48 -9.08 -5.73
C GLU A 72 5.27 -10.37 -4.96
N ARG A 73 4.14 -11.01 -5.21
CA ARG A 73 3.74 -12.25 -4.55
C ARG A 73 3.84 -13.41 -5.53
N LYS A 74 4.41 -14.50 -5.07
CA LYS A 74 4.55 -15.72 -5.84
C LYS A 74 3.21 -16.45 -5.91
N THR A 75 2.84 -16.91 -7.11
CA THR A 75 1.63 -17.72 -7.29
C THR A 75 1.92 -19.17 -6.95
N ALA A 76 0.86 -19.95 -6.73
CA ALA A 76 0.97 -21.40 -6.72
C ALA A 76 1.32 -21.89 -8.14
N PRO A 77 2.02 -23.03 -8.28
CA PRO A 77 2.31 -23.57 -9.59
C PRO A 77 1.02 -23.90 -10.34
N ASP A 78 1.00 -23.59 -11.65
CA ASP A 78 -0.10 -24.03 -12.51
C ASP A 78 0.09 -25.51 -12.87
N ARG A 79 -0.80 -26.04 -13.74
CA ARG A 79 -0.73 -27.45 -14.12
C ARG A 79 0.56 -27.84 -14.86
N TYR A 80 1.29 -26.85 -15.37
CA TYR A 80 2.56 -27.08 -16.06
C TYR A 80 3.77 -26.80 -15.15
N GLY A 81 3.53 -26.48 -13.86
CA GLY A 81 4.58 -26.16 -12.92
C GLY A 81 5.08 -24.73 -12.99
N ASN A 82 4.43 -23.87 -13.78
CA ASN A 82 4.84 -22.48 -13.92
C ASN A 82 4.40 -21.65 -12.74
N VAL A 83 5.29 -20.78 -12.27
CA VAL A 83 5.06 -19.87 -11.15
C VAL A 83 5.23 -18.45 -11.66
N TYR A 84 4.33 -17.58 -11.26
CA TYR A 84 4.32 -16.17 -11.66
C TYR A 84 4.38 -15.28 -10.44
N TRP A 85 4.77 -14.02 -10.66
CA TRP A 85 4.84 -13.02 -9.61
C TRP A 85 3.77 -11.97 -9.88
N LEU A 86 2.86 -11.78 -8.92
CA LEU A 86 1.79 -10.81 -9.02
C LEU A 86 2.12 -9.59 -8.19
N HIS A 87 1.93 -8.42 -8.76
CA HIS A 87 2.16 -7.16 -8.04
C HIS A 87 1.06 -6.94 -7.02
N VAL A 88 1.44 -6.58 -5.79
CA VAL A 88 0.51 -6.30 -4.69
C VAL A 88 0.87 -4.95 -4.09
N THR A 89 -0.12 -4.11 -3.93
CA THR A 89 -0.01 -2.81 -3.28
C THR A 89 -0.97 -2.82 -2.12
N GLU A 90 -0.46 -2.64 -0.90
CA GLU A 90 -1.25 -2.77 0.33
C GLU A 90 -1.40 -1.45 1.05
N ASP A 91 -2.57 -1.30 1.65
CA ASP A 91 -2.86 -0.19 2.54
C ASP A 91 -3.50 -0.77 3.81
N VAL A 92 -2.91 -0.44 4.97
CA VAL A 92 -3.44 -0.90 6.26
C VAL A 92 -4.44 0.14 6.74
N LYS A 93 -5.71 -0.26 6.84
CA LYS A 93 -6.81 0.65 7.15
C LYS A 93 -7.46 0.36 8.48
N GLY A 94 -7.50 1.37 9.36
CA GLY A 94 -8.40 1.39 10.50
C GLY A 94 -9.72 2.01 10.12
N VAL A 95 -9.67 3.11 9.36
CA VAL A 95 -10.84 3.86 8.89
C VAL A 95 -10.67 4.17 7.40
N ARG A 96 -11.73 3.96 6.65
CA ARG A 96 -11.79 4.32 5.23
C ARG A 96 -12.33 5.72 5.09
N THR A 97 -11.49 6.68 4.72
CA THR A 97 -11.93 8.04 4.45
C THR A 97 -12.44 8.17 3.01
N GLU A 98 -13.23 9.20 2.75
CA GLU A 98 -13.69 9.51 1.40
C GLU A 98 -12.51 9.81 0.48
N SER A 99 -11.54 10.58 0.97
CA SER A 99 -10.33 10.91 0.21
C SER A 99 -9.59 9.64 -0.23
N TYR A 100 -9.43 8.69 0.68
CA TYR A 100 -8.80 7.41 0.33
C TYR A 100 -9.62 6.65 -0.71
N SER A 101 -10.95 6.60 -0.54
CA SER A 101 -11.83 5.89 -1.47
C SER A 101 -11.70 6.43 -2.90
N ILE A 102 -11.60 7.74 -3.05
CA ILE A 102 -11.41 8.37 -4.35
C ILE A 102 -10.05 7.96 -4.92
N LYS A 103 -8.99 8.06 -4.13
CA LYS A 103 -7.65 7.70 -4.58
C LYS A 103 -7.54 6.22 -4.95
N ALA A 104 -8.23 5.36 -4.22
CA ALA A 104 -8.23 3.92 -4.51
C ALA A 104 -8.84 3.64 -5.88
N ARG A 105 -9.93 4.32 -6.22
CA ARG A 105 -10.55 4.19 -7.55
C ARG A 105 -9.64 4.72 -8.64
N MET A 106 -8.99 5.86 -8.40
CA MET A 106 -8.05 6.45 -9.37
C MET A 106 -6.86 5.52 -9.59
N PHE A 107 -6.33 4.94 -8.52
CA PHE A 107 -5.24 3.98 -8.59
C PHE A 107 -5.63 2.77 -9.46
N HIS A 108 -6.80 2.21 -9.18
CA HIS A 108 -7.29 1.04 -9.91
C HIS A 108 -7.44 1.34 -11.41
N ALA A 109 -8.00 2.51 -11.73
CA ALA A 109 -8.17 2.92 -13.13
C ALA A 109 -6.83 3.10 -13.85
N ARG A 110 -5.84 3.68 -13.17
CA ARG A 110 -4.56 3.99 -13.81
C ARG A 110 -3.63 2.79 -13.89
N TYR A 111 -3.56 1.97 -12.84
CA TYR A 111 -2.57 0.90 -12.77
C TYR A 111 -3.13 -0.48 -13.08
N GLY A 112 -4.44 -0.61 -13.19
CA GLY A 112 -5.07 -1.84 -13.68
C GLY A 112 -5.33 -2.91 -12.63
N TYR A 113 -5.03 -2.65 -11.36
CA TYR A 113 -5.34 -3.57 -10.27
C TYR A 113 -5.72 -2.78 -9.03
N ALA A 114 -6.49 -3.41 -8.16
CA ALA A 114 -6.99 -2.75 -6.95
C ALA A 114 -5.95 -2.78 -5.83
N ILE A 115 -5.96 -1.74 -5.00
CA ILE A 115 -5.20 -1.73 -3.75
C ILE A 115 -5.77 -2.85 -2.86
N THR A 116 -4.88 -3.64 -2.26
CA THR A 116 -5.27 -4.65 -1.27
C THR A 116 -5.36 -3.97 0.10
N GLU A 117 -6.54 -3.97 0.68
CA GLU A 117 -6.77 -3.35 1.98
C GLU A 117 -6.58 -4.39 3.07
N ILE A 118 -5.71 -4.06 4.02
CA ILE A 118 -5.46 -4.89 5.19
C ILE A 118 -6.17 -4.21 6.35
N LEU A 119 -7.20 -4.84 6.89
CA LEU A 119 -7.98 -4.25 7.97
C LEU A 119 -7.21 -4.35 9.29
N ALA A 120 -7.14 -3.23 10.00
CA ALA A 120 -6.56 -3.20 11.33
C ALA A 120 -7.54 -3.89 12.28
N ARG A 121 -7.11 -5.00 12.89
CA ARG A 121 -7.94 -5.73 13.83
C ARG A 121 -7.72 -5.20 15.24
N LYS A 122 -8.82 -5.03 15.96
CA LYS A 122 -8.71 -4.74 17.37
C LYS A 122 -8.33 -6.01 18.11
N CYS A 123 -7.41 -5.87 19.03
CA CYS A 123 -7.05 -6.96 19.94
C CYS A 123 -8.21 -7.20 20.90
N ARG A 124 -8.58 -8.44 21.06
CA ARG A 124 -9.59 -8.82 22.04
C ARG A 124 -8.95 -9.40 23.27
#